data_e3637ad76327adda6e44a0fba7954b71
#
_entry.id   e3637ad76327adda6e44a0fba7954b71
#
_cell.length_a   1.000
_cell.length_b   1.000
_cell.length_c   1.000
_cell.angle_alpha   90.00
_cell.angle_beta   90.00
_cell.angle_gamma   90.00
#
_symmetry.space_group_name_H-M   'P 1'
#
loop_
_entity.id
_entity.type
_entity.pdbx_description
1 polymer ?
#
loop_
_entity_poly.entity_id
_entity_poly.type
_entity_poly.pdbx_seq_one_letter_code
_entity_poly.pdbx_strand_id
1 'polypeptide(L)'
;MQRDHDLRRVEAPPPHAYSWTVKQPERSVARTSPTVLATLRNPRAFSVEVLAGIVTTLALIPEVISFSVIAGVDPKVSLIASVVLAISMSFLGGRPAMITAAAGAVALVVAPLVKEHGVEYLLPAVVLAGLIQIVFGVTGLSRLMRFIPRSVMIGFVNALGILIFVAQVPHLLGVPWLVYPLFVITVLIVVLLPKLTSAVPAPLVAIVVVTAITMIAHATVPTVGDQGDVSGGLPGLTPLLVPLNLETLGVIWPTALSVAFVGLMETLLTAKLVDDLTDTRSAKGRESWALGIANILAGWYGGIAGCAMIGQTVVNVKLGKARTRISTFVAGVFLLLLVTLLSPVMAQIPMVALAAVMMIVAIKTVDWHSVRPSTLRRMPIPETAVMVVTVVVVVVTHNLAIGVAGGAVLAMVLFARRVAHVIRVDRVVADDGASVTYRVRGPLFFGSSNDLVEQFSYALDPATVVVDFSDSQIWDASSVAVLDSVEEKYRQHDRSVTFTGLDERSTAFHGRLSGHL
;
A
#
# COMPACT_ATOMS: atom_id res chain seq x y z
N MET A 1 68.14 20.25 -15.73
CA MET A 1 67.01 20.86 -14.98
C MET A 1 65.99 19.75 -14.78
N GLN A 2 66.20 18.97 -13.72
CA GLN A 2 65.39 17.80 -13.30
C GLN A 2 64.27 18.30 -12.42
N ARG A 3 63.00 17.95 -12.73
CA ARG A 3 61.87 18.10 -11.82
C ARG A 3 61.42 16.72 -11.37
N ASP A 4 61.73 16.44 -10.12
CA ASP A 4 61.22 15.31 -9.37
C ASP A 4 59.67 15.37 -9.25
N HIS A 5 59.00 14.31 -9.69
CA HIS A 5 57.59 14.05 -9.40
C HIS A 5 57.52 13.22 -8.12
N ASP A 6 57.23 13.91 -7.03
CA ASP A 6 56.92 13.36 -5.71
C ASP A 6 55.55 12.71 -5.76
N LEU A 7 55.47 11.42 -6.02
CA LEU A 7 54.28 10.61 -5.89
C LEU A 7 54.08 10.29 -4.40
N ARG A 8 53.32 11.13 -3.71
CA ARG A 8 52.79 10.80 -2.36
C ARG A 8 51.93 9.57 -2.47
N ARG A 9 52.40 8.45 -1.93
CA ARG A 9 51.58 7.28 -1.63
C ARG A 9 50.51 7.69 -0.63
N VAL A 10 49.24 7.69 -1.06
CA VAL A 10 48.09 7.78 -0.17
C VAL A 10 48.01 6.42 0.50
N GLU A 11 48.49 6.31 1.72
CA GLU A 11 48.25 5.13 2.58
C GLU A 11 46.76 4.94 2.79
N ALA A 12 46.22 3.77 2.41
CA ALA A 12 44.87 3.38 2.70
C ALA A 12 44.69 3.26 4.23
N PRO A 13 43.65 3.81 4.79
CA PRO A 13 43.40 3.73 6.24
C PRO A 13 43.23 2.26 6.67
N PRO A 14 43.70 1.90 7.88
CA PRO A 14 43.63 0.52 8.37
C PRO A 14 42.21 -0.01 8.45
N PRO A 15 41.97 -1.32 8.22
CA PRO A 15 40.62 -1.90 8.07
C PRO A 15 39.77 -1.92 9.34
N HIS A 16 40.22 -1.37 10.45
CA HIS A 16 39.51 -1.38 11.74
C HIS A 16 38.85 -0.05 12.14
N ALA A 17 38.82 0.96 11.27
CA ALA A 17 38.28 2.30 11.60
C ALA A 17 36.77 2.47 11.43
N TYR A 18 36.04 1.45 11.00
CA TYR A 18 34.56 1.52 10.91
C TYR A 18 33.87 0.68 12.00
N SER A 19 34.16 0.99 13.27
CA SER A 19 33.21 0.61 14.30
C SER A 19 32.01 1.53 14.21
N TRP A 20 30.99 1.10 13.46
CA TRP A 20 29.65 1.67 13.60
C TRP A 20 29.14 1.30 14.99
N THR A 21 29.53 2.04 16.01
CA THR A 21 28.72 2.11 17.20
C THR A 21 27.40 2.75 16.79
N VAL A 22 26.47 1.90 16.35
CA VAL A 22 25.06 2.25 16.32
C VAL A 22 24.74 2.58 17.77
N LYS A 23 24.83 3.87 18.16
CA LYS A 23 24.13 4.34 19.33
C LYS A 23 22.71 3.85 19.12
N GLN A 24 22.30 2.84 19.90
CA GLN A 24 20.88 2.47 19.93
C GLN A 24 20.16 3.79 20.19
N PRO A 25 19.29 4.25 19.27
CA PRO A 25 18.54 5.46 19.55
C PRO A 25 17.84 5.19 20.87
N GLU A 26 18.10 6.04 21.88
CA GLU A 26 17.30 6.05 23.10
C GLU A 26 15.87 5.84 22.64
N ARG A 27 15.19 4.82 23.18
CA ARG A 27 13.81 4.49 22.80
C ARG A 27 13.04 5.79 22.94
N SER A 28 12.86 6.53 21.85
CA SER A 28 12.04 7.73 21.84
C SER A 28 10.71 7.27 22.38
N VAL A 29 10.32 7.80 23.53
CA VAL A 29 9.01 7.52 24.13
C VAL A 29 8.01 7.89 23.05
N ALA A 30 7.41 6.91 22.39
CA ALA A 30 6.47 7.13 21.31
C ALA A 30 5.39 8.06 21.86
N ARG A 31 5.27 9.25 21.25
CA ARG A 31 4.26 10.22 21.68
C ARG A 31 2.91 9.53 21.62
N THR A 32 2.21 9.49 22.74
CA THR A 32 0.85 8.95 22.78
C THR A 32 -0.08 9.98 22.13
N SER A 33 -0.96 9.53 21.24
CA SER A 33 -2.00 10.40 20.68
C SER A 33 -2.84 10.99 21.84
N PRO A 34 -3.26 12.26 21.79
CA PRO A 34 -4.12 12.83 22.82
C PRO A 34 -5.39 12.00 22.95
N THR A 35 -5.87 11.82 24.19
CA THR A 35 -7.10 11.08 24.41
C THR A 35 -8.32 11.92 24.00
N VAL A 36 -9.39 11.27 23.55
CA VAL A 36 -10.66 11.92 23.20
C VAL A 36 -11.16 12.79 24.36
N LEU A 37 -11.08 12.28 25.61
CA LEU A 37 -11.55 12.99 26.80
C LEU A 37 -10.73 14.27 27.07
N ALA A 38 -9.41 14.21 26.88
CA ALA A 38 -8.55 15.39 27.04
C ALA A 38 -8.87 16.46 25.99
N THR A 39 -9.16 16.04 24.77
CA THR A 39 -9.54 16.95 23.67
C THR A 39 -10.91 17.58 23.91
N LEU A 40 -11.91 16.84 24.40
CA LEU A 40 -13.24 17.38 24.75
C LEU A 40 -13.18 18.42 25.87
N ARG A 41 -12.22 18.31 26.79
CA ARG A 41 -12.01 19.27 27.89
C ARG A 41 -11.29 20.56 27.43
N ASN A 42 -10.70 20.55 26.24
CA ASN A 42 -10.00 21.73 25.70
C ASN A 42 -10.76 22.31 24.49
N PRO A 43 -11.49 23.43 24.63
CA PRO A 43 -12.31 23.99 23.55
C PRO A 43 -11.53 24.30 22.26
N ARG A 44 -10.27 24.72 22.38
CA ARG A 44 -9.42 24.99 21.20
C ARG A 44 -9.03 23.71 20.47
N ALA A 45 -8.67 22.65 21.19
CA ALA A 45 -8.37 21.37 20.59
C ALA A 45 -9.62 20.74 19.97
N PHE A 46 -10.77 20.85 20.63
CA PHE A 46 -12.05 20.38 20.12
C PHE A 46 -12.44 21.09 18.82
N SER A 47 -12.35 22.42 18.76
CA SER A 47 -12.69 23.17 17.54
C SER A 47 -11.76 22.81 16.37
N VAL A 48 -10.48 22.55 16.62
CA VAL A 48 -9.55 22.05 15.58
C VAL A 48 -10.00 20.71 15.01
N GLU A 49 -10.39 19.76 15.85
CA GLU A 49 -10.90 18.45 15.40
C GLU A 49 -12.19 18.58 14.60
N VAL A 50 -13.13 19.42 15.06
CA VAL A 50 -14.40 19.67 14.36
C VAL A 50 -14.15 20.30 12.99
N LEU A 51 -13.37 21.36 12.92
CA LEU A 51 -13.06 22.03 11.66
C LEU A 51 -12.32 21.11 10.69
N ALA A 52 -11.38 20.30 11.20
CA ALA A 52 -10.67 19.34 10.38
C ALA A 52 -11.63 18.29 9.77
N GLY A 53 -12.56 17.76 10.57
CA GLY A 53 -13.60 16.83 10.09
C GLY A 53 -14.49 17.45 9.01
N ILE A 54 -14.97 18.69 9.22
CA ILE A 54 -15.80 19.41 8.26
C ILE A 54 -15.06 19.64 6.94
N VAL A 55 -13.84 20.21 6.97
CA VAL A 55 -13.05 20.46 5.76
C VAL A 55 -12.76 19.17 5.00
N THR A 56 -12.46 18.09 5.72
CA THR A 56 -12.18 16.81 5.12
C THR A 56 -13.41 16.22 4.42
N THR A 57 -14.60 16.33 5.04
CA THR A 57 -15.86 15.89 4.44
C THR A 57 -16.16 16.62 3.14
N LEU A 58 -15.96 17.94 3.13
CA LEU A 58 -16.19 18.75 1.92
C LEU A 58 -15.26 18.34 0.77
N ALA A 59 -14.05 17.90 1.07
CA ALA A 59 -13.13 17.36 0.06
C ALA A 59 -13.50 15.93 -0.37
N LEU A 60 -14.16 15.15 0.49
CA LEU A 60 -14.52 13.76 0.27
C LEU A 60 -15.66 13.57 -0.74
N ILE A 61 -16.70 14.42 -0.66
CA ILE A 61 -17.94 14.26 -1.43
C ILE A 61 -17.70 14.09 -2.93
N PRO A 62 -16.94 14.95 -3.61
CA PRO A 62 -16.72 14.83 -5.05
C PRO A 62 -16.08 13.50 -5.45
N GLU A 63 -15.14 13.04 -4.63
CA GLU A 63 -14.41 11.80 -4.90
C GLU A 63 -15.32 10.59 -4.74
N VAL A 64 -16.11 10.53 -3.67
CA VAL A 64 -17.06 9.42 -3.43
C VAL A 64 -18.12 9.34 -4.53
N ILE A 65 -18.66 10.48 -4.97
CA ILE A 65 -19.62 10.52 -6.08
C ILE A 65 -18.96 9.95 -7.36
N SER A 66 -17.75 10.40 -7.69
CA SER A 66 -17.02 9.91 -8.88
C SER A 66 -16.71 8.41 -8.78
N PHE A 67 -16.35 7.92 -7.60
CA PHE A 67 -16.09 6.49 -7.38
C PHE A 67 -17.35 5.64 -7.48
N SER A 68 -18.51 6.18 -7.08
CA SER A 68 -19.81 5.53 -7.28
C SER A 68 -20.10 5.31 -8.76
N VAL A 69 -19.90 6.35 -9.58
CA VAL A 69 -20.10 6.28 -11.03
C VAL A 69 -19.14 5.27 -11.68
N ILE A 70 -17.85 5.25 -11.26
CA ILE A 70 -16.89 4.24 -11.72
C ILE A 70 -17.35 2.82 -11.37
N ALA A 71 -17.89 2.64 -10.17
CA ALA A 71 -18.37 1.33 -9.69
C ALA A 71 -19.71 0.91 -10.33
N GLY A 72 -20.42 1.83 -11.00
CA GLY A 72 -21.75 1.59 -11.57
C GLY A 72 -22.87 1.51 -10.53
N VAL A 73 -22.72 2.25 -9.41
CA VAL A 73 -23.70 2.30 -8.31
C VAL A 73 -24.19 3.73 -8.08
N ASP A 74 -25.37 3.85 -7.48
CA ASP A 74 -25.95 5.16 -7.16
C ASP A 74 -25.03 5.97 -6.23
N PRO A 75 -24.76 7.25 -6.56
CA PRO A 75 -23.90 8.12 -5.75
C PRO A 75 -24.32 8.22 -4.29
N LYS A 76 -25.61 8.28 -4.03
CA LYS A 76 -26.19 8.34 -2.69
C LYS A 76 -25.77 7.14 -1.83
N VAL A 77 -25.83 5.95 -2.40
CA VAL A 77 -25.53 4.70 -1.69
C VAL A 77 -24.07 4.68 -1.22
N SER A 78 -23.14 5.09 -2.06
CA SER A 78 -21.72 5.18 -1.68
C SER A 78 -21.42 6.31 -0.69
N LEU A 79 -22.16 7.42 -0.76
CA LEU A 79 -22.06 8.49 0.24
C LEU A 79 -22.53 7.99 1.62
N ILE A 80 -23.65 7.27 1.70
CA ILE A 80 -24.13 6.66 2.94
C ILE A 80 -23.15 5.57 3.42
N ALA A 81 -22.63 4.73 2.53
CA ALA A 81 -21.58 3.78 2.90
C ALA A 81 -20.37 4.50 3.52
N SER A 82 -19.97 5.65 2.98
CA SER A 82 -18.89 6.47 3.52
C SER A 82 -19.23 7.03 4.91
N VAL A 83 -20.48 7.39 5.17
CA VAL A 83 -20.96 7.77 6.51
C VAL A 83 -20.78 6.59 7.48
N VAL A 84 -21.26 5.41 7.09
CA VAL A 84 -21.17 4.19 7.91
C VAL A 84 -19.71 3.83 8.20
N LEU A 85 -18.86 3.89 7.17
CA LEU A 85 -17.41 3.64 7.29
C LEU A 85 -16.75 4.63 8.25
N ALA A 86 -16.94 5.94 8.06
CA ALA A 86 -16.33 6.97 8.89
C ALA A 86 -16.78 6.85 10.35
N ILE A 87 -18.08 6.69 10.61
CA ILE A 87 -18.63 6.54 11.96
C ILE A 87 -18.10 5.24 12.60
N SER A 88 -18.22 4.10 11.92
CA SER A 88 -17.75 2.80 12.45
C SER A 88 -16.27 2.82 12.79
N MET A 89 -15.42 3.36 11.88
CA MET A 89 -13.99 3.44 12.09
C MET A 89 -13.59 4.45 13.16
N SER A 90 -14.40 5.46 13.43
CA SER A 90 -14.16 6.38 14.55
C SER A 90 -14.20 5.67 15.91
N PHE A 91 -14.99 4.62 16.06
CA PHE A 91 -15.10 3.82 17.29
C PHE A 91 -14.18 2.58 17.26
N LEU A 92 -14.20 1.83 16.19
CA LEU A 92 -13.54 0.52 16.07
C LEU A 92 -12.08 0.62 15.65
N GLY A 93 -11.73 1.58 14.79
CA GLY A 93 -10.43 1.68 14.12
C GLY A 93 -9.23 1.63 15.06
N GLY A 94 -8.10 1.17 14.59
CA GLY A 94 -6.82 1.08 15.30
C GLY A 94 -5.96 2.34 15.15
N ARG A 95 -6.35 3.29 14.25
CA ARG A 95 -5.63 4.54 13.98
C ARG A 95 -6.54 5.76 14.13
N PRO A 96 -6.32 6.66 15.12
CA PRO A 96 -7.05 7.92 15.22
C PRO A 96 -6.78 8.88 14.06
N ALA A 97 -7.73 9.75 13.78
CA ALA A 97 -7.68 10.82 12.76
C ALA A 97 -7.50 10.33 11.30
N MET A 98 -7.60 9.05 11.04
CA MET A 98 -7.57 8.48 9.69
C MET A 98 -8.98 8.45 9.11
N ILE A 99 -9.13 8.88 7.87
CA ILE A 99 -10.43 8.97 7.18
C ILE A 99 -10.65 7.74 6.32
N THR A 100 -11.74 7.02 6.58
CA THR A 100 -12.15 5.82 5.84
C THR A 100 -13.47 6.10 5.15
N ALA A 101 -13.55 5.83 3.86
CA ALA A 101 -14.71 6.05 3.02
C ALA A 101 -14.72 5.10 1.82
N ALA A 102 -15.80 5.12 1.03
CA ALA A 102 -15.84 4.49 -0.28
C ALA A 102 -14.68 5.00 -1.14
N ALA A 103 -13.84 4.10 -1.67
CA ALA A 103 -12.54 4.44 -2.24
C ALA A 103 -12.41 4.03 -3.70
N GLY A 104 -11.64 4.81 -4.47
CA GLY A 104 -11.44 4.59 -5.90
C GLY A 104 -10.78 3.25 -6.24
N ALA A 105 -9.84 2.81 -5.43
CA ALA A 105 -9.21 1.51 -5.61
C ALA A 105 -10.21 0.36 -5.50
N VAL A 106 -11.15 0.45 -4.57
CA VAL A 106 -12.22 -0.55 -4.40
C VAL A 106 -13.26 -0.41 -5.50
N ALA A 107 -13.64 0.81 -5.89
CA ALA A 107 -14.57 1.07 -6.99
C ALA A 107 -14.12 0.40 -8.29
N LEU A 108 -12.84 0.53 -8.65
CA LEU A 108 -12.26 -0.11 -9.83
C LEU A 108 -12.28 -1.64 -9.75
N VAL A 109 -12.16 -2.22 -8.55
CA VAL A 109 -12.20 -3.68 -8.36
C VAL A 109 -13.61 -4.23 -8.45
N VAL A 110 -14.63 -3.50 -7.99
CA VAL A 110 -16.03 -3.97 -8.01
C VAL A 110 -16.73 -3.66 -9.33
N ALA A 111 -16.27 -2.67 -10.09
CA ALA A 111 -16.89 -2.25 -11.35
C ALA A 111 -17.14 -3.40 -12.36
N PRO A 112 -16.19 -4.32 -12.62
CA PRO A 112 -16.43 -5.46 -13.48
C PRO A 112 -17.56 -6.37 -12.97
N LEU A 113 -17.58 -6.67 -11.66
CA LEU A 113 -18.62 -7.51 -11.06
C LEU A 113 -20.01 -6.89 -11.24
N VAL A 114 -20.13 -5.58 -10.95
CA VAL A 114 -21.41 -4.87 -11.11
C VAL A 114 -21.85 -4.82 -12.57
N LYS A 115 -20.91 -4.61 -13.49
CA LYS A 115 -21.18 -4.54 -14.93
C LYS A 115 -21.63 -5.89 -15.52
N GLU A 116 -21.01 -6.99 -15.08
CA GLU A 116 -21.23 -8.32 -15.67
C GLU A 116 -22.40 -9.07 -14.99
N HIS A 117 -22.57 -8.88 -13.68
CA HIS A 117 -23.52 -9.68 -12.88
C HIS A 117 -24.61 -8.84 -12.21
N GLY A 118 -24.48 -7.52 -12.21
CA GLY A 118 -25.46 -6.63 -11.59
C GLY A 118 -25.07 -6.19 -10.16
N VAL A 119 -25.77 -5.16 -9.70
CA VAL A 119 -25.54 -4.52 -8.39
C VAL A 119 -25.90 -5.44 -7.21
N GLU A 120 -26.77 -6.42 -7.46
CA GLU A 120 -27.21 -7.38 -6.43
C GLU A 120 -26.08 -8.26 -5.89
N TYR A 121 -25.04 -8.51 -6.71
CA TYR A 121 -23.85 -9.27 -6.29
C TYR A 121 -22.89 -8.45 -5.43
N LEU A 122 -23.06 -7.13 -5.35
CA LEU A 122 -22.18 -6.27 -4.59
C LEU A 122 -22.24 -6.53 -3.08
N LEU A 123 -23.47 -6.62 -2.52
CA LEU A 123 -23.67 -6.88 -1.09
C LEU A 123 -22.94 -8.15 -0.62
N PRO A 124 -23.19 -9.35 -1.19
CA PRO A 124 -22.50 -10.56 -0.76
C PRO A 124 -20.98 -10.51 -0.98
N ALA A 125 -20.51 -9.84 -2.05
CA ALA A 125 -19.08 -9.65 -2.31
C ALA A 125 -18.41 -8.77 -1.23
N VAL A 126 -19.06 -7.67 -0.84
CA VAL A 126 -18.54 -6.74 0.19
C VAL A 126 -18.57 -7.40 1.58
N VAL A 127 -19.64 -8.14 1.90
CA VAL A 127 -19.72 -8.90 3.15
C VAL A 127 -18.63 -9.95 3.24
N LEU A 128 -18.41 -10.71 2.16
CA LEU A 128 -17.33 -11.72 2.10
C LEU A 128 -15.94 -11.04 2.22
N ALA A 129 -15.73 -9.92 1.54
CA ALA A 129 -14.50 -9.15 1.66
C ALA A 129 -14.25 -8.69 3.11
N GLY A 130 -15.29 -8.20 3.79
CA GLY A 130 -15.21 -7.80 5.19
C GLY A 130 -14.88 -8.96 6.12
N LEU A 131 -15.47 -10.14 5.90
CA LEU A 131 -15.13 -11.36 6.65
C LEU A 131 -13.65 -11.76 6.46
N ILE A 132 -13.16 -11.73 5.23
CA ILE A 132 -11.74 -11.97 4.93
C ILE A 132 -10.85 -10.97 5.68
N GLN A 133 -11.20 -9.67 5.68
CA GLN A 133 -10.45 -8.63 6.39
C GLN A 133 -10.44 -8.85 7.91
N ILE A 134 -11.56 -9.32 8.50
CA ILE A 134 -11.61 -9.69 9.91
C ILE A 134 -10.65 -10.83 10.20
N VAL A 135 -10.66 -11.88 9.39
CA VAL A 135 -9.75 -13.02 9.53
C VAL A 135 -8.28 -12.55 9.45
N PHE A 136 -7.93 -11.73 8.48
CA PHE A 136 -6.58 -11.16 8.35
C PHE A 136 -6.17 -10.32 9.57
N GLY A 137 -7.12 -9.57 10.14
CA GLY A 137 -6.88 -8.74 11.32
C GLY A 137 -6.66 -9.57 12.59
N VAL A 138 -7.51 -10.57 12.83
CA VAL A 138 -7.50 -11.41 14.04
C VAL A 138 -6.32 -12.39 14.03
N THR A 139 -6.04 -13.05 12.90
CA THR A 139 -4.92 -14.00 12.76
C THR A 139 -3.55 -13.31 12.69
N GLY A 140 -3.53 -11.99 12.49
CA GLY A 140 -2.29 -11.23 12.32
C GLY A 140 -1.68 -11.35 10.93
N LEU A 141 -2.35 -11.99 9.96
CA LEU A 141 -1.94 -12.05 8.55
C LEU A 141 -1.76 -10.66 7.94
N SER A 142 -2.46 -9.64 8.45
CA SER A 142 -2.24 -8.24 8.07
C SER A 142 -0.79 -7.77 8.26
N ARG A 143 -0.01 -8.44 9.11
CA ARG A 143 1.43 -8.18 9.28
C ARG A 143 2.26 -8.60 8.06
N LEU A 144 1.75 -9.52 7.23
CA LEU A 144 2.41 -9.93 5.99
C LEU A 144 2.47 -8.80 4.96
N MET A 145 1.60 -7.80 5.06
CA MET A 145 1.65 -6.59 4.22
C MET A 145 2.98 -5.83 4.32
N ARG A 146 3.74 -6.02 5.42
CA ARG A 146 5.10 -5.46 5.56
C ARG A 146 6.10 -6.02 4.54
N PHE A 147 5.82 -7.18 3.97
CA PHE A 147 6.68 -7.83 2.96
C PHE A 147 6.42 -7.34 1.54
N ILE A 148 5.39 -6.51 1.33
CA ILE A 148 5.16 -5.88 0.03
C ILE A 148 6.26 -4.83 -0.19
N PRO A 149 7.12 -5.00 -1.22
CA PRO A 149 8.20 -4.07 -1.49
C PRO A 149 7.70 -2.69 -1.89
N ARG A 150 8.49 -1.67 -1.62
CA ARG A 150 8.16 -0.29 -1.98
C ARG A 150 7.92 -0.10 -3.48
N SER A 151 8.64 -0.81 -4.33
CA SER A 151 8.48 -0.79 -5.79
C SER A 151 7.10 -1.25 -6.24
N VAL A 152 6.53 -2.28 -5.59
CA VAL A 152 5.14 -2.73 -5.84
C VAL A 152 4.14 -1.66 -5.42
N MET A 153 4.36 -1.03 -4.24
CA MET A 153 3.47 0.04 -3.76
C MET A 153 3.47 1.26 -4.67
N ILE A 154 4.63 1.66 -5.16
CA ILE A 154 4.76 2.76 -6.15
C ILE A 154 4.05 2.37 -7.45
N GLY A 155 4.26 1.15 -7.95
CA GLY A 155 3.56 0.62 -9.13
C GLY A 155 2.04 0.64 -8.96
N PHE A 156 1.54 0.21 -7.80
CA PHE A 156 0.10 0.25 -7.47
C PHE A 156 -0.46 1.68 -7.50
N VAL A 157 0.19 2.64 -6.85
CA VAL A 157 -0.27 4.04 -6.79
C VAL A 157 -0.26 4.68 -8.18
N ASN A 158 0.77 4.41 -8.98
CA ASN A 158 0.86 4.91 -10.35
C ASN A 158 -0.23 4.32 -11.25
N ALA A 159 -0.46 3.00 -11.15
CA ALA A 159 -1.51 2.32 -11.89
C ALA A 159 -2.92 2.81 -11.49
N LEU A 160 -3.14 3.01 -10.17
CA LEU A 160 -4.39 3.58 -9.66
C LEU A 160 -4.66 4.97 -10.26
N GLY A 161 -3.66 5.84 -10.28
CA GLY A 161 -3.78 7.16 -10.92
C GLY A 161 -4.12 7.05 -12.41
N ILE A 162 -3.48 6.14 -13.16
CA ILE A 162 -3.78 5.91 -14.58
C ILE A 162 -5.22 5.43 -14.76
N LEU A 163 -5.66 4.42 -13.99
CA LEU A 163 -7.02 3.88 -14.12
C LEU A 163 -8.10 4.91 -13.76
N ILE A 164 -7.90 5.69 -12.69
CA ILE A 164 -8.82 6.78 -12.32
C ILE A 164 -8.91 7.80 -13.45
N PHE A 165 -7.76 8.20 -14.04
CA PHE A 165 -7.75 9.14 -15.15
C PHE A 165 -8.51 8.61 -16.37
N VAL A 166 -8.23 7.39 -16.78
CA VAL A 166 -8.87 6.73 -17.93
C VAL A 166 -10.38 6.59 -17.71
N ALA A 167 -10.82 6.28 -16.49
CA ALA A 167 -12.24 6.18 -16.15
C ALA A 167 -13.02 7.49 -16.31
N GLN A 168 -12.34 8.65 -16.33
CA GLN A 168 -13.00 9.95 -16.56
C GLN A 168 -13.11 10.34 -18.03
N VAL A 169 -12.35 9.71 -18.92
CA VAL A 169 -12.32 10.06 -20.35
C VAL A 169 -13.70 9.96 -21.02
N PRO A 170 -14.55 8.94 -20.75
CA PRO A 170 -15.89 8.85 -21.35
C PRO A 170 -16.79 10.08 -21.08
N HIS A 171 -16.60 10.76 -19.94
CA HIS A 171 -17.38 11.96 -19.60
C HIS A 171 -16.98 13.21 -20.40
N LEU A 172 -15.97 13.11 -21.26
CA LEU A 172 -15.49 14.17 -22.14
C LEU A 172 -15.68 13.83 -23.63
N LEU A 173 -16.14 12.61 -23.96
CA LEU A 173 -16.32 12.15 -25.33
C LEU A 173 -17.81 12.11 -25.72
N GLY A 174 -18.15 12.67 -26.89
CA GLY A 174 -19.53 12.63 -27.40
C GLY A 174 -20.51 13.51 -26.61
N VAL A 175 -20.01 14.51 -25.88
CA VAL A 175 -20.79 15.41 -24.99
C VAL A 175 -21.02 16.78 -25.66
N PRO A 176 -22.03 17.56 -25.21
CA PRO A 176 -22.28 18.91 -25.73
C PRO A 176 -21.03 19.80 -25.62
N TRP A 177 -20.82 20.71 -26.58
CA TRP A 177 -19.63 21.56 -26.63
C TRP A 177 -19.42 22.43 -25.37
N LEU A 178 -20.49 22.77 -24.66
CA LEU A 178 -20.44 23.52 -23.40
C LEU A 178 -19.64 22.81 -22.31
N VAL A 179 -19.50 21.51 -22.38
CA VAL A 179 -18.73 20.70 -21.43
C VAL A 179 -17.26 21.13 -21.41
N TYR A 180 -16.68 21.47 -22.57
CA TYR A 180 -15.26 21.79 -22.66
C TYR A 180 -14.86 23.10 -21.96
N PRO A 181 -15.57 24.23 -22.14
CA PRO A 181 -15.26 25.43 -21.35
C PRO A 181 -15.49 25.23 -19.85
N LEU A 182 -16.52 24.47 -19.44
CA LEU A 182 -16.75 24.15 -18.04
C LEU A 182 -15.63 23.29 -17.47
N PHE A 183 -15.09 22.34 -18.26
CA PHE A 183 -13.89 21.55 -17.90
C PHE A 183 -12.69 22.48 -17.64
N VAL A 184 -12.42 23.39 -18.58
CA VAL A 184 -11.29 24.33 -18.44
C VAL A 184 -11.45 25.23 -17.21
N ILE A 185 -12.64 25.77 -16.97
CA ILE A 185 -12.92 26.58 -15.77
C ILE A 185 -12.66 25.77 -14.50
N THR A 186 -13.14 24.52 -14.44
CA THR A 186 -12.92 23.62 -13.30
C THR A 186 -11.43 23.40 -13.06
N VAL A 187 -10.67 23.05 -14.11
CA VAL A 187 -9.22 22.84 -14.04
C VAL A 187 -8.50 24.10 -13.56
N LEU A 188 -8.84 25.27 -14.11
CA LEU A 188 -8.25 26.54 -13.69
C LEU A 188 -8.48 26.82 -12.22
N ILE A 189 -9.70 26.64 -11.71
CA ILE A 189 -10.01 26.85 -10.31
C ILE A 189 -9.19 25.88 -9.42
N VAL A 190 -9.19 24.59 -9.75
CA VAL A 190 -8.50 23.56 -8.94
C VAL A 190 -6.97 23.75 -8.93
N VAL A 191 -6.39 24.30 -10.01
CA VAL A 191 -4.94 24.53 -10.11
C VAL A 191 -4.52 25.88 -9.53
N LEU A 192 -5.31 26.94 -9.75
CA LEU A 192 -4.93 28.30 -9.36
C LEU A 192 -5.35 28.66 -7.94
N LEU A 193 -6.54 28.21 -7.49
CA LEU A 193 -7.05 28.58 -6.17
C LEU A 193 -6.11 28.20 -5.01
N PRO A 194 -5.43 27.03 -5.01
CA PRO A 194 -4.48 26.70 -3.93
C PRO A 194 -3.27 27.65 -3.84
N LYS A 195 -2.97 28.38 -4.92
CA LYS A 195 -1.92 29.41 -4.93
C LYS A 195 -2.36 30.72 -4.25
N LEU A 196 -3.69 30.97 -4.20
CA LEU A 196 -4.29 32.16 -3.61
C LEU A 196 -4.70 31.91 -2.16
N THR A 197 -5.29 30.76 -1.88
CA THR A 197 -5.76 30.40 -0.53
C THR A 197 -5.72 28.90 -0.31
N SER A 198 -5.36 28.49 0.90
CA SER A 198 -5.44 27.10 1.38
C SER A 198 -6.60 26.88 2.36
N ALA A 199 -7.43 27.91 2.60
CA ALA A 199 -8.49 27.85 3.60
C ALA A 199 -9.68 26.98 3.18
N VAL A 200 -9.92 26.85 1.86
CA VAL A 200 -11.06 26.07 1.31
C VAL A 200 -10.54 25.05 0.29
N PRO A 201 -11.09 23.81 0.28
CA PRO A 201 -10.73 22.82 -0.73
C PRO A 201 -11.06 23.31 -2.14
N ALA A 202 -10.04 23.45 -2.99
CA ALA A 202 -10.21 23.94 -4.36
C ALA A 202 -11.17 23.08 -5.21
N PRO A 203 -11.21 21.73 -5.09
CA PRO A 203 -12.20 20.90 -5.78
C PRO A 203 -13.64 21.30 -5.44
N LEU A 204 -13.93 21.57 -4.16
CA LEU A 204 -15.27 22.00 -3.74
C LEU A 204 -15.67 23.32 -4.37
N VAL A 205 -14.78 24.31 -4.33
CA VAL A 205 -15.05 25.64 -4.93
C VAL A 205 -15.30 25.50 -6.44
N ALA A 206 -14.49 24.70 -7.12
CA ALA A 206 -14.66 24.47 -8.57
C ALA A 206 -16.04 23.88 -8.89
N ILE A 207 -16.46 22.86 -8.12
CA ILE A 207 -17.77 22.22 -8.30
C ILE A 207 -18.91 23.19 -8.03
N VAL A 208 -18.86 23.94 -6.91
CA VAL A 208 -19.89 24.92 -6.58
C VAL A 208 -20.01 26.00 -7.64
N VAL A 209 -18.88 26.57 -8.09
CA VAL A 209 -18.87 27.59 -9.13
C VAL A 209 -19.43 27.08 -10.45
N VAL A 210 -18.99 25.91 -10.89
CA VAL A 210 -19.43 25.34 -12.18
C VAL A 210 -20.90 24.92 -12.11
N THR A 211 -21.34 24.35 -10.98
CA THR A 211 -22.77 24.04 -10.75
C THR A 211 -23.61 25.33 -10.77
N ALA A 212 -23.16 26.39 -10.12
CA ALA A 212 -23.88 27.67 -10.15
C ALA A 212 -23.95 28.24 -11.59
N ILE A 213 -22.86 28.17 -12.35
CA ILE A 213 -22.84 28.60 -13.77
C ILE A 213 -23.87 27.82 -14.59
N THR A 214 -23.88 26.48 -14.47
CA THR A 214 -24.82 25.64 -15.23
C THR A 214 -26.27 25.89 -14.84
N MET A 215 -26.55 26.11 -13.56
CA MET A 215 -27.90 26.42 -13.07
C MET A 215 -28.38 27.79 -13.58
N ILE A 216 -27.56 28.82 -13.46
CA ILE A 216 -27.90 30.20 -13.88
C ILE A 216 -28.05 30.27 -15.41
N ALA A 217 -27.17 29.60 -16.15
CA ALA A 217 -27.20 29.57 -17.62
C ALA A 217 -28.25 28.60 -18.19
N HIS A 218 -28.97 27.86 -17.33
CA HIS A 218 -29.88 26.78 -17.75
C HIS A 218 -29.24 25.81 -18.77
N ALA A 219 -27.93 25.51 -18.56
CA ALA A 219 -27.16 24.71 -19.48
C ALA A 219 -27.54 23.23 -19.41
N THR A 220 -27.85 22.64 -20.52
CA THR A 220 -28.16 21.19 -20.65
C THR A 220 -26.84 20.41 -20.77
N VAL A 221 -26.30 19.97 -19.65
CA VAL A 221 -25.10 19.14 -19.55
C VAL A 221 -25.39 17.92 -18.66
N PRO A 222 -24.71 16.79 -18.86
CA PRO A 222 -24.87 15.63 -18.00
C PRO A 222 -24.59 15.97 -16.54
N THR A 223 -25.46 15.55 -15.64
CA THR A 223 -25.41 15.79 -14.20
C THR A 223 -25.27 14.50 -13.39
N VAL A 224 -24.99 14.61 -12.10
CA VAL A 224 -24.93 13.46 -11.19
C VAL A 224 -26.29 12.79 -11.08
N GLY A 225 -27.39 13.55 -11.13
CA GLY A 225 -28.75 13.02 -11.13
C GLY A 225 -29.07 12.13 -12.33
N ASP A 226 -28.38 12.30 -13.46
CA ASP A 226 -28.54 11.43 -14.63
C ASP A 226 -27.82 10.08 -14.47
N GLN A 227 -26.90 9.96 -13.49
CA GLN A 227 -26.14 8.74 -13.22
C GLN A 227 -26.76 7.83 -12.17
N GLY A 228 -27.78 8.30 -11.45
CA GLY A 228 -28.46 7.54 -10.42
C GLY A 228 -29.25 8.41 -9.46
N ASP A 229 -30.04 7.77 -8.60
CA ASP A 229 -30.85 8.50 -7.63
C ASP A 229 -29.97 9.12 -6.52
N VAL A 230 -30.05 10.42 -6.41
CA VAL A 230 -29.45 11.21 -5.32
C VAL A 230 -30.52 11.73 -4.37
N SER A 231 -31.80 11.66 -4.77
CA SER A 231 -32.95 12.17 -4.01
C SER A 231 -33.50 11.18 -2.99
N GLY A 232 -34.27 11.68 -2.04
CA GLY A 232 -34.95 10.86 -1.03
C GLY A 232 -34.19 10.64 0.29
N GLY A 233 -34.87 10.07 1.30
CA GLY A 233 -34.33 9.84 2.64
C GLY A 233 -33.16 8.86 2.73
N LEU A 234 -32.79 8.46 3.94
CA LEU A 234 -31.78 7.43 4.16
C LEU A 234 -32.15 6.14 3.41
N PRO A 235 -31.24 5.49 2.68
CA PRO A 235 -31.52 4.18 2.09
C PRO A 235 -31.82 3.19 3.21
N GLY A 236 -32.81 2.32 2.97
CA GLY A 236 -33.04 1.16 3.83
C GLY A 236 -31.88 0.15 3.73
N LEU A 237 -31.97 -0.89 4.56
CA LEU A 237 -31.05 -2.01 4.41
C LEU A 237 -31.31 -2.70 3.07
N THR A 238 -30.23 -2.99 2.35
CA THR A 238 -30.29 -3.68 1.05
C THR A 238 -30.66 -5.14 1.28
N PRO A 239 -31.77 -5.64 0.71
CA PRO A 239 -32.11 -7.06 0.81
C PRO A 239 -31.08 -7.91 0.07
N LEU A 240 -30.81 -9.10 0.60
CA LEU A 240 -29.99 -10.09 -0.09
C LEU A 240 -30.86 -10.75 -1.19
N LEU A 241 -30.69 -10.32 -2.43
CA LEU A 241 -31.49 -10.78 -3.57
C LEU A 241 -30.88 -12.01 -4.26
N VAL A 242 -29.59 -12.25 -4.06
CA VAL A 242 -28.84 -13.35 -4.68
C VAL A 242 -28.79 -14.55 -3.72
N PRO A 243 -29.09 -15.78 -4.16
CA PRO A 243 -29.03 -16.97 -3.32
C PRO A 243 -27.58 -17.25 -2.90
N LEU A 244 -27.36 -17.59 -1.62
CA LEU A 244 -26.05 -17.99 -1.10
C LEU A 244 -25.78 -19.45 -1.46
N ASN A 245 -25.30 -19.71 -2.66
CA ASN A 245 -24.91 -21.03 -3.15
C ASN A 245 -23.43 -21.02 -3.64
N LEU A 246 -22.91 -22.17 -4.02
CA LEU A 246 -21.53 -22.30 -4.52
C LEU A 246 -21.30 -21.57 -5.84
N GLU A 247 -22.32 -21.42 -6.67
CA GLU A 247 -22.24 -20.68 -7.93
C GLU A 247 -22.04 -19.18 -7.65
N THR A 248 -22.88 -18.60 -6.79
CA THR A 248 -22.72 -17.21 -6.34
C THR A 248 -21.35 -17.01 -5.68
N LEU A 249 -20.91 -17.93 -4.83
CA LEU A 249 -19.59 -17.86 -4.23
C LEU A 249 -18.49 -17.88 -5.30
N GLY A 250 -18.61 -18.71 -6.33
CA GLY A 250 -17.68 -18.73 -7.47
C GLY A 250 -17.56 -17.41 -8.20
N VAL A 251 -18.69 -16.68 -8.33
CA VAL A 251 -18.74 -15.34 -8.98
C VAL A 251 -18.11 -14.26 -8.09
N ILE A 252 -18.45 -14.23 -6.80
CA ILE A 252 -18.07 -13.11 -5.93
C ILE A 252 -16.70 -13.26 -5.28
N TRP A 253 -16.17 -14.50 -5.11
CA TRP A 253 -14.97 -14.72 -4.31
C TRP A 253 -13.72 -14.02 -4.86
N PRO A 254 -13.46 -13.94 -6.22
CA PRO A 254 -12.28 -13.24 -6.74
C PRO A 254 -12.33 -11.74 -6.44
N THR A 255 -13.53 -11.14 -6.62
CA THR A 255 -13.76 -9.73 -6.30
C THR A 255 -13.65 -9.48 -4.80
N ALA A 256 -14.25 -10.33 -3.97
CA ALA A 256 -14.18 -10.20 -2.51
C ALA A 256 -12.75 -10.28 -1.98
N LEU A 257 -11.95 -11.23 -2.48
CA LEU A 257 -10.54 -11.36 -2.13
C LEU A 257 -9.75 -10.13 -2.58
N SER A 258 -10.00 -9.64 -3.79
CA SER A 258 -9.36 -8.44 -4.34
C SER A 258 -9.69 -7.19 -3.53
N VAL A 259 -10.97 -6.98 -3.16
CA VAL A 259 -11.43 -5.89 -2.30
C VAL A 259 -10.79 -5.98 -0.92
N ALA A 260 -10.75 -7.18 -0.32
CA ALA A 260 -10.13 -7.38 0.99
C ALA A 260 -8.65 -7.02 0.97
N PHE A 261 -7.93 -7.49 -0.04
CA PHE A 261 -6.49 -7.26 -0.16
C PHE A 261 -6.15 -5.79 -0.45
N VAL A 262 -6.80 -5.19 -1.46
CA VAL A 262 -6.59 -3.78 -1.86
C VAL A 262 -6.99 -2.84 -0.73
N GLY A 263 -8.15 -3.08 -0.11
CA GLY A 263 -8.64 -2.26 1.00
C GLY A 263 -7.71 -2.31 2.22
N LEU A 264 -7.21 -3.50 2.60
CA LEU A 264 -6.24 -3.64 3.69
C LEU A 264 -4.90 -2.98 3.34
N MET A 265 -4.41 -3.17 2.12
CA MET A 265 -3.15 -2.59 1.68
C MET A 265 -3.19 -1.05 1.77
N GLU A 266 -4.22 -0.42 1.20
CA GLU A 266 -4.37 1.04 1.20
C GLU A 266 -4.56 1.58 2.62
N THR A 267 -5.36 0.88 3.45
CA THR A 267 -5.59 1.26 4.84
C THR A 267 -4.33 1.17 5.70
N LEU A 268 -3.55 0.11 5.56
CA LEU A 268 -2.31 -0.06 6.33
C LEU A 268 -1.18 0.86 5.87
N LEU A 269 -1.14 1.20 4.56
CA LEU A 269 -0.24 2.23 4.02
C LEU A 269 -0.60 3.61 4.57
N THR A 270 -1.88 3.96 4.57
CA THR A 270 -2.37 5.23 5.12
C THR A 270 -2.11 5.30 6.63
N ALA A 271 -2.33 4.20 7.37
CA ALA A 271 -2.02 4.14 8.80
C ALA A 271 -0.53 4.37 9.07
N LYS A 272 0.35 3.78 8.25
CA LYS A 272 1.79 4.03 8.33
C LYS A 272 2.15 5.48 8.03
N LEU A 273 1.55 6.07 7.00
CA LEU A 273 1.75 7.49 6.67
C LEU A 273 1.37 8.40 7.85
N VAL A 274 0.25 8.12 8.52
CA VAL A 274 -0.17 8.87 9.71
C VAL A 274 0.78 8.62 10.88
N ASP A 275 1.26 7.38 11.06
CA ASP A 275 2.28 7.05 12.06
C ASP A 275 3.54 7.92 11.86
N ASP A 276 4.02 8.02 10.62
CA ASP A 276 5.20 8.80 10.25
C ASP A 276 4.97 10.33 10.40
N LEU A 277 3.76 10.82 10.10
CA LEU A 277 3.40 12.24 10.23
C LEU A 277 3.21 12.71 11.69
N THR A 278 2.94 11.79 12.60
CA THR A 278 2.55 12.12 13.99
C THR A 278 3.51 11.58 15.05
N ASP A 279 4.53 10.81 14.64
CA ASP A 279 5.47 10.09 15.51
C ASP A 279 4.76 9.19 16.53
N THR A 280 3.65 8.55 16.12
CA THR A 280 2.85 7.66 16.95
C THR A 280 2.68 6.30 16.26
N ARG A 281 2.22 5.27 16.98
CA ARG A 281 2.03 3.93 16.43
C ARG A 281 0.56 3.54 16.34
N SER A 282 0.17 2.94 15.21
CA SER A 282 -1.15 2.36 14.99
C SER A 282 -1.24 0.90 15.43
N ALA A 283 -2.43 0.49 15.86
CA ALA A 283 -2.76 -0.91 16.12
C ALA A 283 -3.26 -1.58 14.82
N LYS A 284 -2.30 -2.05 13.98
CA LYS A 284 -2.58 -2.55 12.62
C LYS A 284 -3.58 -3.71 12.56
N GLY A 285 -3.48 -4.68 13.48
CA GLY A 285 -4.44 -5.78 13.56
C GLY A 285 -5.85 -5.28 13.87
N ARG A 286 -5.97 -4.33 14.84
CA ARG A 286 -7.24 -3.68 15.16
C ARG A 286 -7.80 -2.92 13.97
N GLU A 287 -6.96 -2.19 13.25
CA GLU A 287 -7.37 -1.46 12.04
C GLU A 287 -7.94 -2.39 10.97
N SER A 288 -7.30 -3.54 10.77
CA SER A 288 -7.71 -4.52 9.75
C SER A 288 -9.06 -5.16 10.05
N TRP A 289 -9.29 -5.68 11.27
CA TRP A 289 -10.58 -6.28 11.57
C TRP A 289 -11.69 -5.24 11.71
N ALA A 290 -11.37 -4.02 12.20
CA ALA A 290 -12.32 -2.92 12.26
C ALA A 290 -12.80 -2.50 10.87
N LEU A 291 -11.88 -2.43 9.89
CA LEU A 291 -12.22 -2.18 8.49
C LEU A 291 -13.17 -3.26 7.95
N GLY A 292 -12.93 -4.52 8.27
CA GLY A 292 -13.82 -5.62 7.85
C GLY A 292 -15.24 -5.47 8.40
N ILE A 293 -15.40 -5.16 9.68
CA ILE A 293 -16.72 -4.88 10.28
C ILE A 293 -17.37 -3.67 9.60
N ALA A 294 -16.62 -2.58 9.42
CA ALA A 294 -17.13 -1.37 8.80
C ALA A 294 -17.58 -1.61 7.35
N ASN A 295 -16.86 -2.44 6.59
CA ASN A 295 -17.24 -2.84 5.23
C ASN A 295 -18.50 -3.72 5.20
N ILE A 296 -18.65 -4.66 6.13
CA ILE A 296 -19.89 -5.45 6.25
C ILE A 296 -21.07 -4.51 6.50
N LEU A 297 -20.94 -3.58 7.45
CA LEU A 297 -21.99 -2.61 7.74
C LEU A 297 -22.30 -1.72 6.53
N ALA A 298 -21.28 -1.23 5.81
CA ALA A 298 -21.46 -0.43 4.60
C ALA A 298 -22.15 -1.21 3.48
N GLY A 299 -21.81 -2.49 3.31
CA GLY A 299 -22.44 -3.39 2.34
C GLY A 299 -23.93 -3.55 2.56
N TRP A 300 -24.39 -3.64 3.83
CA TRP A 300 -25.83 -3.72 4.16
C TRP A 300 -26.63 -2.47 3.77
N TYR A 301 -25.95 -1.35 3.49
CA TYR A 301 -26.58 -0.17 2.89
C TYR A 301 -26.37 -0.11 1.35
N GLY A 302 -25.97 -1.23 0.73
CA GLY A 302 -25.80 -1.37 -0.72
C GLY A 302 -24.54 -0.73 -1.27
N GLY A 303 -23.72 -0.10 -0.40
CA GLY A 303 -22.55 0.65 -0.81
C GLY A 303 -21.36 -0.23 -1.20
N ILE A 304 -20.45 0.36 -1.98
CA ILE A 304 -19.15 -0.23 -2.21
C ILE A 304 -18.36 -0.27 -0.91
N ALA A 305 -17.49 -1.28 -0.78
CA ALA A 305 -16.56 -1.30 0.34
C ALA A 305 -15.61 -0.09 0.29
N GLY A 306 -15.06 0.25 1.43
CA GLY A 306 -14.12 1.35 1.56
C GLY A 306 -12.78 0.94 2.11
N CYS A 307 -11.89 1.91 2.13
CA CYS A 307 -10.58 1.85 2.76
C CYS A 307 -10.17 3.24 3.26
N ALA A 308 -9.03 3.34 3.93
CA ALA A 308 -8.53 4.63 4.37
C ALA A 308 -8.00 5.43 3.18
N MET A 309 -8.56 6.60 2.98
CA MET A 309 -8.21 7.51 1.90
C MET A 309 -6.99 8.36 2.26
N ILE A 310 -5.89 8.20 1.50
CA ILE A 310 -4.63 8.91 1.75
C ILE A 310 -4.82 10.44 1.69
N GLY A 311 -5.46 10.95 0.63
CA GLY A 311 -5.66 12.38 0.41
C GLY A 311 -6.39 13.07 1.56
N GLN A 312 -7.59 12.56 1.91
CA GLN A 312 -8.44 13.08 2.98
C GLN A 312 -7.78 12.94 4.35
N THR A 313 -7.06 11.84 4.59
CA THR A 313 -6.31 11.65 5.82
C THR A 313 -5.19 12.68 5.96
N VAL A 314 -4.46 12.99 4.88
CA VAL A 314 -3.44 14.05 4.89
C VAL A 314 -4.08 15.42 5.14
N VAL A 315 -5.21 15.72 4.53
CA VAL A 315 -5.97 16.96 4.81
C VAL A 315 -6.34 17.03 6.29
N ASN A 316 -6.92 15.97 6.85
CA ASN A 316 -7.34 15.91 8.24
C ASN A 316 -6.15 16.07 9.23
N VAL A 317 -5.07 15.31 9.02
CA VAL A 317 -3.94 15.20 9.96
C VAL A 317 -2.93 16.33 9.79
N LYS A 318 -2.58 16.72 8.55
CA LYS A 318 -1.52 17.68 8.25
C LYS A 318 -2.05 19.12 8.17
N LEU A 319 -3.14 19.34 7.42
CA LEU A 319 -3.74 20.67 7.28
C LEU A 319 -4.66 20.99 8.45
N GLY A 320 -5.60 20.09 8.76
CA GLY A 320 -6.56 20.22 9.85
C GLY A 320 -5.95 20.03 11.25
N LYS A 321 -4.71 19.47 11.35
CA LYS A 321 -4.02 19.19 12.61
C LYS A 321 -4.78 18.24 13.55
N ALA A 322 -5.72 17.45 13.03
CA ALA A 322 -6.45 16.45 13.79
C ALA A 322 -5.52 15.36 14.35
N ARG A 323 -5.81 14.88 15.54
CA ARG A 323 -5.03 13.86 16.24
C ARG A 323 -5.89 12.78 16.90
N THR A 324 -7.21 13.00 16.97
CA THR A 324 -8.13 12.12 17.69
C THR A 324 -9.21 11.55 16.76
N ARG A 325 -10.04 10.69 17.31
CA ARG A 325 -11.18 10.08 16.60
C ARG A 325 -12.36 11.05 16.40
N ILE A 326 -12.33 12.22 17.07
CA ILE A 326 -13.38 13.24 16.99
C ILE A 326 -13.51 13.74 15.57
N SER A 327 -12.40 14.04 14.89
CA SER A 327 -12.46 14.54 13.51
C SER A 327 -13.08 13.52 12.54
N THR A 328 -12.76 12.24 12.69
CA THR A 328 -13.33 11.16 11.87
C THR A 328 -14.83 11.00 12.14
N PHE A 329 -15.23 11.05 13.42
CA PHE A 329 -16.64 11.01 13.80
C PHE A 329 -17.42 12.21 13.24
N VAL A 330 -16.88 13.42 13.43
CA VAL A 330 -17.47 14.64 12.87
C VAL A 330 -17.55 14.59 11.35
N ALA A 331 -16.54 14.05 10.68
CA ALA A 331 -16.59 13.86 9.23
C ALA A 331 -17.77 12.97 8.81
N GLY A 332 -17.99 11.84 9.48
CA GLY A 332 -19.13 10.96 9.19
C GLY A 332 -20.50 11.62 9.47
N VAL A 333 -20.63 12.29 10.63
CA VAL A 333 -21.90 12.97 10.99
C VAL A 333 -22.16 14.16 10.06
N PHE A 334 -21.15 14.94 9.74
CA PHE A 334 -21.31 16.07 8.84
C PHE A 334 -21.62 15.63 7.40
N LEU A 335 -21.02 14.51 6.94
CA LEU A 335 -21.36 13.89 5.66
C LEU A 335 -22.84 13.46 5.63
N LEU A 336 -23.31 12.80 6.70
CA LEU A 336 -24.70 12.41 6.83
C LEU A 336 -25.65 13.62 6.72
N LEU A 337 -25.32 14.70 7.43
CA LEU A 337 -26.09 15.94 7.39
C LEU A 337 -26.11 16.54 5.97
N LEU A 338 -24.97 16.59 5.29
CA LEU A 338 -24.90 17.10 3.92
C LEU A 338 -25.69 16.22 2.94
N VAL A 339 -25.58 14.91 3.01
CA VAL A 339 -26.29 13.98 2.11
C VAL A 339 -27.80 14.09 2.31
N THR A 340 -28.27 14.26 3.55
CA THR A 340 -29.71 14.38 3.83
C THR A 340 -30.29 15.74 3.44
N LEU A 341 -29.55 16.83 3.65
CA LEU A 341 -30.06 18.18 3.40
C LEU A 341 -29.78 18.71 1.98
N LEU A 342 -28.63 18.36 1.40
CA LEU A 342 -28.16 18.89 0.11
C LEU A 342 -28.32 17.92 -1.07
N SER A 343 -29.01 16.80 -0.87
CA SER A 343 -29.29 15.82 -1.91
C SER A 343 -29.81 16.44 -3.23
N PRO A 344 -30.78 17.36 -3.24
CA PRO A 344 -31.28 17.97 -4.48
C PRO A 344 -30.23 18.85 -5.19
N VAL A 345 -29.33 19.48 -4.42
CA VAL A 345 -28.22 20.28 -4.98
C VAL A 345 -27.16 19.37 -5.56
N MET A 346 -26.87 18.25 -4.90
CA MET A 346 -25.88 17.27 -5.37
C MET A 346 -26.30 16.64 -6.69
N ALA A 347 -27.57 16.41 -6.92
CA ALA A 347 -28.10 15.90 -8.20
C ALA A 347 -27.80 16.83 -9.38
N GLN A 348 -27.67 18.12 -9.15
CA GLN A 348 -27.43 19.13 -10.19
C GLN A 348 -25.94 19.35 -10.50
N ILE A 349 -25.02 18.67 -9.80
CA ILE A 349 -23.59 18.79 -10.07
C ILE A 349 -23.30 18.28 -11.48
N PRO A 350 -22.66 19.08 -12.35
CA PRO A 350 -22.27 18.64 -13.69
C PRO A 350 -21.20 17.56 -13.63
N MET A 351 -21.36 16.45 -14.37
CA MET A 351 -20.39 15.36 -14.46
C MET A 351 -19.01 15.84 -14.89
N VAL A 352 -18.95 16.85 -15.74
CA VAL A 352 -17.68 17.45 -16.20
C VAL A 352 -16.87 18.07 -15.05
N ALA A 353 -17.53 18.67 -14.06
CA ALA A 353 -16.83 19.22 -12.91
C ALA A 353 -16.19 18.12 -12.06
N LEU A 354 -16.90 17.02 -11.85
CA LEU A 354 -16.35 15.84 -11.15
C LEU A 354 -15.21 15.21 -11.96
N ALA A 355 -15.39 15.00 -13.25
CA ALA A 355 -14.39 14.42 -14.13
C ALA A 355 -13.09 15.25 -14.15
N ALA A 356 -13.19 16.57 -14.26
CA ALA A 356 -12.03 17.47 -14.23
C ALA A 356 -11.29 17.41 -12.89
N VAL A 357 -12.03 17.43 -11.78
CA VAL A 357 -11.46 17.27 -10.43
C VAL A 357 -10.74 15.93 -10.32
N MET A 358 -11.39 14.83 -10.73
CA MET A 358 -10.82 13.50 -10.62
C MET A 358 -9.61 13.28 -11.53
N MET A 359 -9.57 13.87 -12.71
CA MET A 359 -8.37 13.84 -13.55
C MET A 359 -7.18 14.54 -12.87
N ILE A 360 -7.41 15.65 -12.19
CA ILE A 360 -6.35 16.33 -11.43
C ILE A 360 -5.94 15.50 -10.20
N VAL A 361 -6.88 14.89 -9.51
CA VAL A 361 -6.58 13.97 -8.39
C VAL A 361 -5.77 12.79 -8.90
N ALA A 362 -6.14 12.18 -10.00
CA ALA A 362 -5.41 11.09 -10.64
C ALA A 362 -3.97 11.47 -10.99
N ILE A 363 -3.77 12.64 -11.61
CA ILE A 363 -2.43 13.18 -11.92
C ILE A 363 -1.59 13.40 -10.65
N LYS A 364 -2.20 13.90 -9.57
CA LYS A 364 -1.52 14.10 -8.28
C LYS A 364 -1.25 12.80 -7.52
N THR A 365 -2.02 11.75 -7.78
CA THR A 365 -1.84 10.41 -7.19
C THR A 365 -0.61 9.73 -7.75
N VAL A 366 -0.29 9.93 -9.04
CA VAL A 366 0.92 9.36 -9.64
C VAL A 366 2.17 9.89 -8.95
N ASP A 367 3.06 8.97 -8.55
CA ASP A 367 4.39 9.32 -8.04
C ASP A 367 5.33 9.70 -9.20
N TRP A 368 5.24 10.96 -9.62
CA TRP A 368 6.08 11.52 -10.69
C TRP A 368 7.57 11.44 -10.41
N HIS A 369 7.97 11.35 -9.13
CA HIS A 369 9.38 11.19 -8.78
C HIS A 369 9.89 9.81 -9.22
N SER A 370 9.09 8.77 -9.13
CA SER A 370 9.45 7.40 -9.49
C SER A 370 9.72 7.21 -10.98
N VAL A 371 9.08 8.02 -11.84
CA VAL A 371 9.22 7.93 -13.31
C VAL A 371 10.24 8.91 -13.90
N ARG A 372 10.87 9.76 -13.08
CA ARG A 372 11.90 10.70 -13.55
C ARG A 372 13.13 9.93 -14.03
N PRO A 373 13.75 10.30 -15.19
CA PRO A 373 14.94 9.62 -15.69
C PRO A 373 16.11 9.60 -14.71
N SER A 374 16.27 10.66 -13.90
CA SER A 374 17.31 10.74 -12.87
C SER A 374 17.09 9.73 -11.74
N THR A 375 15.85 9.44 -11.37
CA THR A 375 15.48 8.44 -10.36
C THR A 375 15.66 7.04 -10.93
N LEU A 376 15.14 6.79 -12.14
CA LEU A 376 15.24 5.48 -12.81
C LEU A 376 16.69 5.04 -13.03
N ARG A 377 17.60 5.97 -13.36
CA ARG A 377 19.03 5.67 -13.50
C ARG A 377 19.72 5.31 -12.19
N ARG A 378 19.21 5.78 -11.05
CA ARG A 378 19.76 5.50 -9.71
C ARG A 378 19.13 4.29 -9.04
N MET A 379 17.90 3.93 -9.43
CA MET A 379 17.21 2.77 -8.89
C MET A 379 17.80 1.48 -9.43
N PRO A 380 17.90 0.43 -8.58
CA PRO A 380 18.26 -0.90 -9.05
C PRO A 380 17.29 -1.40 -10.13
N ILE A 381 17.80 -1.98 -11.21
CA ILE A 381 16.99 -2.49 -12.33
C ILE A 381 15.86 -3.44 -11.85
N PRO A 382 16.10 -4.38 -10.89
CA PRO A 382 15.03 -5.25 -10.39
C PRO A 382 13.85 -4.48 -9.78
N GLU A 383 14.11 -3.41 -9.04
CA GLU A 383 13.05 -2.61 -8.41
C GLU A 383 12.24 -1.83 -9.45
N THR A 384 12.91 -1.28 -10.47
CA THR A 384 12.26 -0.63 -11.61
C THR A 384 11.41 -1.62 -12.40
N ALA A 385 11.92 -2.83 -12.66
CA ALA A 385 11.19 -3.89 -13.35
C ALA A 385 9.92 -4.29 -12.58
N VAL A 386 10.01 -4.47 -11.27
CA VAL A 386 8.84 -4.77 -10.41
C VAL A 386 7.80 -3.66 -10.49
N MET A 387 8.21 -2.39 -10.38
CA MET A 387 7.30 -1.26 -10.49
C MET A 387 6.59 -1.24 -11.86
N VAL A 388 7.34 -1.36 -12.96
CA VAL A 388 6.79 -1.33 -14.32
C VAL A 388 5.85 -2.50 -14.56
N VAL A 389 6.24 -3.72 -14.18
CA VAL A 389 5.40 -4.92 -14.32
C VAL A 389 4.11 -4.77 -13.52
N THR A 390 4.18 -4.25 -12.29
CA THR A 390 2.98 -3.98 -11.49
C THR A 390 2.03 -3.03 -12.23
N VAL A 391 2.54 -1.90 -12.77
CA VAL A 391 1.72 -0.95 -13.53
C VAL A 391 1.11 -1.60 -14.76
N VAL A 392 1.91 -2.30 -15.56
CA VAL A 392 1.45 -2.93 -16.81
C VAL A 392 0.37 -3.98 -16.53
N VAL A 393 0.60 -4.86 -15.56
CA VAL A 393 -0.37 -5.91 -15.21
C VAL A 393 -1.68 -5.28 -14.74
N VAL A 394 -1.63 -4.27 -13.86
CA VAL A 394 -2.85 -3.57 -13.40
C VAL A 394 -3.60 -2.93 -14.56
N VAL A 395 -2.90 -2.20 -15.44
CA VAL A 395 -3.56 -1.47 -16.55
C VAL A 395 -4.15 -2.43 -17.57
N VAL A 396 -3.46 -3.54 -17.87
CA VAL A 396 -3.94 -4.53 -18.84
C VAL A 396 -5.10 -5.37 -18.29
N THR A 397 -5.00 -5.77 -17.03
CA THR A 397 -6.05 -6.60 -16.39
C THR A 397 -7.20 -5.79 -15.80
N HIS A 398 -7.05 -4.47 -15.70
CA HIS A 398 -7.92 -3.58 -14.93
C HIS A 398 -8.15 -4.06 -13.48
N ASN A 399 -7.23 -4.86 -12.94
CA ASN A 399 -7.33 -5.44 -11.60
C ASN A 399 -6.10 -5.12 -10.75
N LEU A 400 -6.30 -4.25 -9.77
CA LEU A 400 -5.27 -3.79 -8.84
C LEU A 400 -4.69 -4.94 -8.00
N ALA A 401 -5.53 -5.91 -7.59
CA ALA A 401 -5.08 -7.03 -6.76
C ALA A 401 -4.15 -7.97 -7.53
N ILE A 402 -4.48 -8.29 -8.80
CA ILE A 402 -3.65 -9.15 -9.66
C ILE A 402 -2.30 -8.48 -9.89
N GLY A 403 -2.29 -7.18 -10.17
CA GLY A 403 -1.05 -6.45 -10.40
C GLY A 403 -0.13 -6.39 -9.19
N VAL A 404 -0.70 -6.15 -8.00
CA VAL A 404 0.06 -6.15 -6.75
C VAL A 404 0.58 -7.55 -6.41
N ALA A 405 -0.25 -8.58 -6.54
CA ALA A 405 0.16 -9.96 -6.31
C ALA A 405 1.28 -10.38 -7.27
N GLY A 406 1.12 -10.11 -8.57
CA GLY A 406 2.14 -10.39 -9.58
C GLY A 406 3.45 -9.63 -9.34
N GLY A 407 3.35 -8.34 -9.01
CA GLY A 407 4.50 -7.52 -8.65
C GLY A 407 5.22 -8.02 -7.39
N ALA A 408 4.46 -8.44 -6.35
CA ALA A 408 5.03 -8.99 -5.13
C ALA A 408 5.74 -10.33 -5.38
N VAL A 409 5.14 -11.22 -6.17
CA VAL A 409 5.77 -12.50 -6.57
C VAL A 409 7.06 -12.23 -7.35
N LEU A 410 7.03 -11.35 -8.35
CA LEU A 410 8.22 -10.97 -9.11
C LEU A 410 9.31 -10.40 -8.20
N ALA A 411 8.94 -9.52 -7.26
CA ALA A 411 9.89 -8.95 -6.31
C ALA A 411 10.53 -10.00 -5.41
N MET A 412 9.74 -10.97 -4.93
CA MET A 412 10.26 -12.10 -4.13
C MET A 412 11.23 -12.97 -4.93
N VAL A 413 10.92 -13.27 -6.20
CA VAL A 413 11.79 -14.04 -7.10
C VAL A 413 13.11 -13.32 -7.35
N LEU A 414 13.05 -12.02 -7.68
CA LEU A 414 14.25 -11.21 -7.93
C LEU A 414 15.09 -11.01 -6.66
N PHE A 415 14.43 -10.91 -5.50
CA PHE A 415 15.12 -10.86 -4.21
C PHE A 415 15.81 -12.19 -3.90
N ALA A 416 15.09 -13.32 -4.05
CA ALA A 416 15.66 -14.67 -3.84
C ALA A 416 16.87 -14.90 -4.74
N ARG A 417 16.77 -14.56 -6.04
CA ARG A 417 17.90 -14.64 -6.97
C ARG A 417 19.09 -13.78 -6.54
N ARG A 418 18.84 -12.57 -6.03
CA ARG A 418 19.92 -11.68 -5.57
C ARG A 418 20.63 -12.23 -4.33
N VAL A 419 19.86 -12.79 -3.40
CA VAL A 419 20.40 -13.34 -2.14
C VAL A 419 21.09 -14.69 -2.38
N ALA A 420 20.68 -15.47 -3.40
CA ALA A 420 21.33 -16.73 -3.74
C ALA A 420 22.84 -16.58 -4.06
N HIS A 421 23.25 -15.46 -4.64
CA HIS A 421 24.64 -15.21 -5.01
C HIS A 421 25.41 -14.30 -4.02
N VAL A 422 25.00 -14.26 -2.75
CA VAL A 422 25.68 -13.43 -1.71
C VAL A 422 26.84 -14.17 -1.07
N ILE A 423 26.91 -15.50 -1.18
CA ILE A 423 28.01 -16.29 -0.60
C ILE A 423 29.32 -15.97 -1.31
N ARG A 424 30.34 -15.72 -0.50
CA ARG A 424 31.73 -15.61 -0.93
C ARG A 424 32.56 -16.59 -0.13
N VAL A 425 33.45 -17.30 -0.82
CA VAL A 425 34.38 -18.24 -0.21
C VAL A 425 35.79 -17.82 -0.59
N ASP A 426 36.58 -17.48 0.43
CA ASP A 426 38.00 -17.16 0.26
C ASP A 426 38.83 -18.39 0.63
N ARG A 427 39.59 -18.96 -0.33
CA ARG A 427 40.47 -20.10 -0.14
C ARG A 427 41.88 -19.60 0.22
N VAL A 428 42.36 -20.02 1.38
CA VAL A 428 43.70 -19.67 1.89
C VAL A 428 44.44 -20.96 2.21
N VAL A 429 45.55 -21.21 1.53
CA VAL A 429 46.45 -22.33 1.80
C VAL A 429 47.48 -21.87 2.82
N ALA A 430 47.77 -22.71 3.82
CA ALA A 430 48.82 -22.44 4.79
C ALA A 430 50.21 -22.38 4.13
N ASP A 431 51.14 -21.62 4.70
CA ASP A 431 52.48 -21.41 4.13
C ASP A 431 53.29 -22.71 4.00
N ASP A 432 52.99 -23.71 4.85
CA ASP A 432 53.59 -25.04 4.84
C ASP A 432 52.94 -26.00 3.84
N GLY A 433 51.85 -25.58 3.18
CA GLY A 433 51.06 -26.41 2.25
C GLY A 433 50.34 -27.59 2.89
N ALA A 434 50.33 -27.74 4.23
CA ALA A 434 49.76 -28.90 4.91
C ALA A 434 48.26 -28.79 5.15
N SER A 435 47.71 -27.57 5.12
CA SER A 435 46.28 -27.30 5.34
C SER A 435 45.74 -26.19 4.44
N VAL A 436 44.42 -26.20 4.24
CA VAL A 436 43.69 -25.13 3.54
C VAL A 436 42.52 -24.66 4.40
N THR A 437 42.29 -23.37 4.44
CA THR A 437 41.16 -22.75 5.13
C THR A 437 40.26 -22.09 4.10
N TYR A 438 38.98 -22.49 4.08
CA TYR A 438 37.91 -21.85 3.32
C TYR A 438 37.11 -20.94 4.25
N ARG A 439 37.21 -19.65 4.07
CA ARG A 439 36.41 -18.67 4.82
C ARG A 439 35.13 -18.39 4.08
N VAL A 440 34.02 -18.82 4.66
CA VAL A 440 32.68 -18.65 4.10
C VAL A 440 32.05 -17.39 4.67
N ARG A 441 31.60 -16.48 3.79
CA ARG A 441 30.92 -15.25 4.18
C ARG A 441 29.54 -15.19 3.58
N GLY A 442 28.56 -14.81 4.38
CA GLY A 442 27.15 -14.69 3.99
C GLY A 442 26.27 -15.84 4.49
N PRO A 443 24.94 -15.69 4.42
CA PRO A 443 24.00 -16.68 4.95
C PRO A 443 23.91 -17.91 4.06
N LEU A 444 23.91 -19.09 4.70
CA LEU A 444 23.66 -20.39 4.06
C LEU A 444 22.18 -20.73 4.13
N PHE A 445 21.57 -20.90 2.98
CA PHE A 445 20.18 -21.34 2.82
C PHE A 445 20.04 -22.10 1.48
N PHE A 446 18.89 -22.73 1.23
CA PHE A 446 18.66 -23.58 0.07
C PHE A 446 19.09 -22.96 -1.28
N GLY A 447 18.97 -21.63 -1.43
CA GLY A 447 19.32 -20.93 -2.67
C GLY A 447 20.82 -20.65 -2.84
N SER A 448 21.60 -20.63 -1.76
CA SER A 448 23.03 -20.28 -1.78
C SER A 448 23.94 -21.47 -1.47
N SER A 449 23.39 -22.52 -0.89
CA SER A 449 24.17 -23.71 -0.47
C SER A 449 24.77 -24.47 -1.65
N ASN A 450 24.09 -24.50 -2.80
CA ASN A 450 24.62 -25.19 -3.99
C ASN A 450 25.88 -24.49 -4.53
N ASP A 451 25.90 -23.14 -4.52
CA ASP A 451 27.07 -22.38 -4.95
C ASP A 451 28.29 -22.66 -4.04
N LEU A 452 28.03 -22.99 -2.76
CA LEU A 452 29.10 -23.35 -1.82
C LEU A 452 29.82 -24.64 -2.24
N VAL A 453 29.10 -25.69 -2.65
CA VAL A 453 29.69 -26.99 -3.03
C VAL A 453 30.67 -26.87 -4.19
N GLU A 454 30.39 -25.95 -5.12
CA GLU A 454 31.21 -25.72 -6.31
C GLU A 454 32.51 -24.95 -6.02
N GLN A 455 32.62 -24.31 -4.83
CA GLN A 455 33.80 -23.52 -4.45
C GLN A 455 34.96 -24.38 -3.91
N PHE A 456 34.74 -25.65 -3.59
CA PHE A 456 35.75 -26.53 -3.01
C PHE A 456 36.56 -27.29 -4.06
N SER A 457 37.86 -27.38 -3.85
CA SER A 457 38.79 -28.11 -4.74
C SER A 457 39.10 -29.51 -4.20
N TYR A 458 38.08 -30.36 -4.09
CA TYR A 458 38.12 -31.66 -3.41
C TYR A 458 39.32 -32.53 -3.73
N ALA A 459 39.75 -32.57 -4.99
CA ALA A 459 40.88 -33.38 -5.46
C ALA A 459 42.27 -32.70 -5.26
N LEU A 460 42.34 -31.39 -5.14
CA LEU A 460 43.59 -30.63 -5.10
C LEU A 460 43.97 -30.10 -3.72
N ASP A 461 43.03 -30.17 -2.76
CA ASP A 461 43.27 -29.64 -1.42
C ASP A 461 44.20 -30.54 -0.60
N PRO A 462 44.93 -29.99 0.40
CA PRO A 462 45.70 -30.77 1.35
C PRO A 462 44.91 -31.74 2.18
N ALA A 463 45.58 -32.63 2.94
CA ALA A 463 44.92 -33.61 3.79
C ALA A 463 44.00 -33.02 4.86
N THR A 464 44.33 -31.80 5.32
CA THR A 464 43.56 -31.10 6.34
C THR A 464 42.85 -29.89 5.75
N VAL A 465 41.53 -29.89 5.79
CA VAL A 465 40.65 -28.80 5.30
C VAL A 465 39.88 -28.21 6.47
N VAL A 466 39.95 -26.90 6.61
CA VAL A 466 39.17 -26.14 7.60
C VAL A 466 38.17 -25.26 6.86
N VAL A 467 36.88 -25.35 7.21
CA VAL A 467 35.85 -24.44 6.69
C VAL A 467 35.40 -23.54 7.84
N ASP A 468 35.72 -22.26 7.71
CA ASP A 468 35.45 -21.24 8.71
C ASP A 468 34.17 -20.48 8.39
N PHE A 469 33.16 -20.64 9.27
CA PHE A 469 31.85 -20.00 9.20
C PHE A 469 31.71 -18.80 10.15
N SER A 470 32.80 -18.23 10.65
CA SER A 470 32.74 -17.09 11.59
C SER A 470 31.93 -15.90 11.04
N ASP A 471 31.89 -15.72 9.73
CA ASP A 471 31.14 -14.67 9.03
C ASP A 471 29.90 -15.24 8.30
N SER A 472 29.40 -16.42 8.68
CA SER A 472 28.29 -17.12 8.03
C SER A 472 27.31 -17.72 9.04
N GLN A 473 26.06 -17.97 8.61
CA GLN A 473 25.00 -18.56 9.44
C GLN A 473 24.23 -19.60 8.64
N ILE A 474 23.84 -20.68 9.27
CA ILE A 474 23.00 -21.74 8.72
C ILE A 474 21.52 -21.40 9.00
N TRP A 475 20.72 -21.27 7.94
CA TRP A 475 19.31 -20.85 8.06
C TRP A 475 18.30 -21.99 7.85
N ASP A 476 18.66 -23.05 7.11
CA ASP A 476 17.74 -24.13 6.79
C ASP A 476 18.39 -25.51 6.73
N ALA A 477 17.55 -26.56 6.66
CA ALA A 477 17.97 -27.95 6.62
C ALA A 477 18.75 -28.31 5.34
N SER A 478 18.44 -27.67 4.22
CA SER A 478 19.16 -27.90 2.96
C SER A 478 20.64 -27.54 3.08
N SER A 479 20.95 -26.48 3.83
CA SER A 479 22.34 -26.09 4.10
C SER A 479 23.09 -27.13 4.92
N VAL A 480 22.43 -27.79 5.89
CA VAL A 480 23.04 -28.90 6.67
C VAL A 480 23.34 -30.07 5.75
N ALA A 481 22.39 -30.49 4.91
CA ALA A 481 22.59 -31.58 3.96
C ALA A 481 23.76 -31.30 2.97
N VAL A 482 23.92 -30.03 2.57
CA VAL A 482 25.04 -29.62 1.73
C VAL A 482 26.38 -29.73 2.48
N LEU A 483 26.45 -29.34 3.76
CA LEU A 483 27.65 -29.50 4.57
C LEU A 483 28.01 -30.98 4.78
N ASP A 484 27.02 -31.84 5.05
CA ASP A 484 27.21 -33.28 5.12
C ASP A 484 27.76 -33.85 3.79
N SER A 485 27.23 -33.34 2.66
CA SER A 485 27.74 -33.71 1.33
C SER A 485 29.19 -33.25 1.08
N VAL A 486 29.56 -32.08 1.56
CA VAL A 486 30.95 -31.57 1.48
C VAL A 486 31.88 -32.44 2.30
N GLU A 487 31.49 -32.81 3.52
CA GLU A 487 32.24 -33.72 4.39
C GLU A 487 32.46 -35.09 3.74
N GLU A 488 31.39 -35.67 3.20
CA GLU A 488 31.43 -36.95 2.49
C GLU A 488 32.35 -36.93 1.28
N LYS A 489 32.27 -35.85 0.46
CA LYS A 489 33.15 -35.70 -0.72
C LYS A 489 34.63 -35.62 -0.34
N TYR A 490 34.99 -34.88 0.71
CA TYR A 490 36.37 -34.86 1.20
C TYR A 490 36.82 -36.20 1.76
N ARG A 491 35.95 -36.91 2.48
CA ARG A 491 36.23 -38.24 2.98
C ARG A 491 36.51 -39.26 1.85
N GLN A 492 35.78 -39.17 0.74
CA GLN A 492 36.02 -40.02 -0.45
C GLN A 492 37.39 -39.75 -1.11
N HIS A 493 38.04 -38.63 -0.81
CA HIS A 493 39.38 -38.27 -1.26
C HIS A 493 40.45 -38.44 -0.16
N ASP A 494 40.16 -39.22 0.89
CA ASP A 494 41.03 -39.44 2.06
C ASP A 494 41.47 -38.14 2.75
N ARG A 495 40.59 -37.14 2.86
CA ARG A 495 40.85 -35.87 3.48
C ARG A 495 39.90 -35.61 4.64
N SER A 496 40.45 -34.94 5.68
CA SER A 496 39.64 -34.55 6.84
C SER A 496 39.16 -33.08 6.66
N VAL A 497 37.85 -32.87 6.86
CA VAL A 497 37.27 -31.52 6.91
C VAL A 497 36.81 -31.22 8.33
N THR A 498 37.03 -29.99 8.77
CA THR A 498 36.58 -29.51 10.07
C THR A 498 35.82 -28.21 9.89
N PHE A 499 34.60 -28.13 10.40
CA PHE A 499 33.79 -26.92 10.43
C PHE A 499 34.07 -26.12 11.68
N THR A 500 34.42 -24.84 11.55
CA THR A 500 34.75 -23.95 12.65
C THR A 500 33.94 -22.64 12.57
N GLY A 501 33.84 -21.88 13.63
CA GLY A 501 33.24 -20.55 13.63
C GLY A 501 31.71 -20.50 13.53
N LEU A 502 31.02 -21.66 13.67
CA LEU A 502 29.56 -21.68 13.72
C LEU A 502 29.05 -20.97 14.99
N ASP A 503 28.06 -20.08 14.83
CA ASP A 503 27.37 -19.47 15.98
C ASP A 503 26.54 -20.52 16.76
N GLU A 504 26.11 -20.19 17.97
CA GLU A 504 25.37 -21.11 18.86
C GLU A 504 24.13 -21.71 18.20
N ARG A 505 23.40 -20.91 17.40
CA ARG A 505 22.20 -21.37 16.67
C ARG A 505 22.55 -22.32 15.54
N SER A 506 23.55 -21.97 14.72
CA SER A 506 24.01 -22.81 13.62
C SER A 506 24.62 -24.10 14.12
N THR A 507 25.37 -24.10 15.23
CA THR A 507 25.91 -25.29 15.88
C THR A 507 24.80 -26.22 16.37
N ALA A 508 23.82 -25.68 17.09
CA ALA A 508 22.68 -26.47 17.58
C ALA A 508 21.82 -27.01 16.44
N PHE A 509 21.69 -26.26 15.36
CA PHE A 509 20.92 -26.65 14.19
C PHE A 509 21.63 -27.73 13.37
N HIS A 510 22.92 -27.58 13.10
CA HIS A 510 23.77 -28.56 12.45
C HIS A 510 23.81 -29.86 13.25
N GLY A 511 24.16 -29.82 14.54
CA GLY A 511 24.28 -31.00 15.37
C GLY A 511 22.98 -31.82 15.56
N ARG A 512 21.82 -31.19 15.34
CA ARG A 512 20.51 -31.88 15.38
C ARG A 512 20.15 -32.59 14.08
N LEU A 513 20.62 -32.11 12.93
CA LEU A 513 20.17 -32.55 11.62
C LEU A 513 21.26 -33.27 10.81
N SER A 514 22.56 -33.06 11.11
CA SER A 514 23.67 -33.71 10.40
C SER A 514 23.57 -35.23 10.54
N GLY A 515 23.74 -35.90 9.43
CA GLY A 515 23.60 -37.38 9.31
C GLY A 515 22.18 -37.94 9.36
N HIS A 516 21.17 -37.05 9.35
CA HIS A 516 19.75 -37.44 9.35
C HIS A 516 18.95 -36.96 8.13
N LEU A 517 19.59 -36.28 7.17
CA LEU A 517 18.95 -35.69 5.96
C LEU A 517 19.32 -36.46 4.68
#